data_5c60034ea5e7e05c6dd98bbf0f7509b6
#
_entry.id   5c60034ea5e7e05c6dd98bbf0f7509b6
#
_cell.length_a   1.000
_cell.length_b   1.000
_cell.length_c   1.000
_cell.angle_alpha   90.00
_cell.angle_beta   90.00
_cell.angle_gamma   90.00
#
_symmetry.space_group_name_H-M   'P 1'
#
loop_
_entity.id
_entity.type
_entity.pdbx_description
1 polymer ?
#
loop_
_entity_poly.entity_id
_entity_poly.type
_entity_poly.pdbx_seq_one_letter_code
_entity_poly.pdbx_strand_id
1 'polypeptide(L)'
;MKLAFQPAPARLPPDLRIYAIGDVHGCVAAHAAVLDQIAEDYDARPVAEAVVIHLGDLIDRGPDSAAVLARVALGAPIPGELINLRGNHEELCLDAMRKGGEASRIWRRNGGETCLADWGVPKKAPVSDWESFVPREQMAVLWEEQVSYRRGGYFFAHAGIRPGVPLADQDAHDLVWIRQPFLSWPDPLEAVVVHGHTPKDVPSVRVNRIGIDTGAVYGGRLTAVVLEEDRMAFIQAAGPKKPRK
;
A
#
# COMPACT_ATOMS: atom_id res chain seq x y z
N MET A 1 9.26 -14.32 15.62
CA MET A 1 10.23 -13.23 15.26
C MET A 1 10.32 -12.20 16.39
N LYS A 2 11.50 -11.59 16.68
CA LYS A 2 11.64 -10.51 17.68
C LYS A 2 11.76 -9.17 16.97
N LEU A 3 10.74 -8.30 17.07
CA LEU A 3 10.76 -6.96 16.49
C LEU A 3 11.70 -6.02 17.28
N ALA A 4 12.44 -5.18 16.57
CA ALA A 4 13.26 -4.11 17.14
C ALA A 4 12.43 -2.83 17.24
N PHE A 5 11.83 -2.59 18.38
CA PHE A 5 11.03 -1.39 18.64
C PHE A 5 11.92 -0.16 18.87
N GLN A 6 11.44 0.98 18.39
CA GLN A 6 12.00 2.32 18.62
C GLN A 6 10.87 3.30 18.94
N PRO A 7 11.16 4.48 19.51
CA PRO A 7 10.14 5.51 19.72
C PRO A 7 9.42 5.88 18.43
N ALA A 8 8.11 6.02 18.49
CA ALA A 8 7.27 6.46 17.38
C ALA A 8 7.03 7.97 17.42
N PRO A 9 6.84 8.64 16.27
CA PRO A 9 6.60 10.08 16.23
C PRO A 9 5.21 10.52 16.70
N ALA A 10 4.26 9.57 16.87
CA ALA A 10 2.93 9.81 17.43
C ALA A 10 2.48 8.62 18.28
N ARG A 11 1.25 8.68 18.81
CA ARG A 11 0.73 7.66 19.73
C ARG A 11 -0.57 7.03 19.19
N LEU A 12 -0.73 5.74 19.46
CA LEU A 12 -2.00 5.02 19.39
C LEU A 12 -2.62 4.88 20.79
N PRO A 13 -3.94 4.66 20.87
CA PRO A 13 -4.57 4.18 22.11
C PRO A 13 -3.92 2.88 22.62
N PRO A 14 -3.98 2.61 23.94
CA PRO A 14 -3.55 1.31 24.46
C PRO A 14 -4.38 0.17 23.85
N ASP A 15 -3.81 -1.03 23.85
CA ASP A 15 -4.43 -2.26 23.32
C ASP A 15 -4.81 -2.24 21.84
N LEU A 16 -4.32 -1.26 21.07
CA LEU A 16 -4.44 -1.17 19.61
C LEU A 16 -3.06 -1.35 18.95
N ARG A 17 -3.00 -2.20 17.93
CA ARG A 17 -1.84 -2.33 17.06
C ARG A 17 -2.23 -2.17 15.60
N ILE A 18 -1.45 -1.39 14.85
CA ILE A 18 -1.62 -1.19 13.42
C ILE A 18 -0.39 -1.74 12.67
N TYR A 19 -0.64 -2.54 11.64
CA TYR A 19 0.34 -3.00 10.67
C TYR A 19 0.03 -2.32 9.33
N ALA A 20 0.81 -1.32 8.92
CA ALA A 20 0.63 -0.69 7.62
C ALA A 20 1.69 -1.19 6.64
N ILE A 21 1.26 -1.68 5.49
CA ILE A 21 2.06 -2.32 4.44
C ILE A 21 2.20 -1.34 3.28
N GLY A 22 3.43 -1.10 2.83
CA GLY A 22 3.73 -0.24 1.68
C GLY A 22 3.45 -0.90 0.33
N ASP A 23 3.94 -0.28 -0.74
CA ASP A 23 3.69 -0.62 -2.14
C ASP A 23 4.10 -2.06 -2.46
N VAL A 24 3.13 -2.89 -2.86
CA VAL A 24 3.32 -4.32 -3.12
C VAL A 24 3.72 -4.58 -4.57
N HIS A 25 3.05 -3.91 -5.52
CA HIS A 25 3.31 -4.03 -6.94
C HIS A 25 3.48 -5.48 -7.42
N GLY A 26 2.49 -6.34 -7.19
CA GLY A 26 2.53 -7.73 -7.65
C GLY A 26 3.65 -8.59 -7.06
N CYS A 27 4.36 -8.13 -6.03
CA CYS A 27 5.45 -8.88 -5.37
C CYS A 27 4.88 -9.94 -4.41
N VAL A 28 4.13 -10.91 -4.93
CA VAL A 28 3.34 -11.89 -4.17
C VAL A 28 4.15 -12.64 -3.11
N ALA A 29 5.39 -13.04 -3.40
CA ALA A 29 6.24 -13.76 -2.43
C ALA A 29 6.65 -12.87 -1.26
N ALA A 30 7.00 -11.58 -1.52
CA ALA A 30 7.33 -10.62 -0.48
C ALA A 30 6.08 -10.27 0.35
N HIS A 31 4.92 -10.13 -0.30
CA HIS A 31 3.64 -9.88 0.36
C HIS A 31 3.26 -11.03 1.29
N ALA A 32 3.33 -12.28 0.82
CA ALA A 32 3.10 -13.46 1.63
C ALA A 32 4.01 -13.48 2.87
N ALA A 33 5.31 -13.27 2.68
CA ALA A 33 6.28 -13.28 3.77
C ALA A 33 6.04 -12.15 4.80
N VAL A 34 5.56 -10.97 4.38
CA VAL A 34 5.18 -9.89 5.31
C VAL A 34 3.92 -10.28 6.09
N LEU A 35 2.89 -10.84 5.44
CA LEU A 35 1.67 -11.28 6.10
C LEU A 35 1.94 -12.41 7.11
N ASP A 36 2.80 -13.39 6.76
CA ASP A 36 3.20 -14.47 7.66
C ASP A 36 3.92 -13.91 8.91
N GLN A 37 4.82 -12.93 8.75
CA GLN A 37 5.50 -12.26 9.86
C GLN A 37 4.54 -11.41 10.72
N ILE A 38 3.51 -10.80 10.14
CA ILE A 38 2.44 -10.11 10.88
C ILE A 38 1.68 -11.11 11.74
N ALA A 39 1.31 -12.26 11.19
CA ALA A 39 0.61 -13.32 11.92
C ALA A 39 1.48 -13.86 13.08
N GLU A 40 2.76 -14.16 12.83
CA GLU A 40 3.71 -14.57 13.88
C GLU A 40 3.84 -13.54 15.02
N ASP A 41 3.89 -12.23 14.67
CA ASP A 41 3.97 -11.17 15.68
C ASP A 41 2.68 -11.05 16.48
N TYR A 42 1.53 -11.14 15.82
CA TYR A 42 0.24 -11.10 16.50
C TYR A 42 0.04 -12.28 17.47
N ASP A 43 0.37 -13.49 17.03
CA ASP A 43 0.26 -14.70 17.85
C ASP A 43 1.18 -14.65 19.07
N ALA A 44 2.40 -14.12 18.90
CA ALA A 44 3.35 -13.97 20.00
C ALA A 44 2.98 -12.84 20.97
N ARG A 45 2.25 -11.84 20.53
CA ARG A 45 1.89 -10.63 21.30
C ARG A 45 0.48 -10.16 20.95
N PRO A 46 -0.58 -10.94 21.27
CA PRO A 46 -1.95 -10.57 20.96
C PRO A 46 -2.34 -9.24 21.60
N VAL A 47 -3.23 -8.49 20.94
CA VAL A 47 -3.82 -7.24 21.41
C VAL A 47 -5.33 -7.29 21.24
N ALA A 48 -6.07 -6.43 21.95
CA ALA A 48 -7.53 -6.40 21.88
C ALA A 48 -8.05 -5.94 20.50
N GLU A 49 -7.34 -4.99 19.88
CA GLU A 49 -7.70 -4.45 18.56
C GLU A 49 -6.47 -4.47 17.64
N ALA A 50 -6.62 -5.08 16.45
CA ALA A 50 -5.58 -5.08 15.44
C ALA A 50 -6.15 -4.58 14.09
N VAL A 51 -5.36 -3.77 13.38
CA VAL A 51 -5.70 -3.26 12.06
C VAL A 51 -4.54 -3.54 11.11
N VAL A 52 -4.85 -4.15 9.97
CA VAL A 52 -3.90 -4.32 8.86
C VAL A 52 -4.30 -3.33 7.76
N ILE A 53 -3.35 -2.52 7.29
CA ILE A 53 -3.59 -1.50 6.28
C ILE A 53 -2.66 -1.74 5.10
N HIS A 54 -3.21 -1.91 3.88
CA HIS A 54 -2.45 -1.73 2.66
C HIS A 54 -2.52 -0.26 2.24
N LEU A 55 -1.37 0.35 1.98
CA LEU A 55 -1.31 1.77 1.57
C LEU A 55 -1.62 2.00 0.08
N GLY A 56 -2.03 0.97 -0.65
CA GLY A 56 -2.27 1.01 -2.09
C GLY A 56 -1.08 0.50 -2.91
N ASP A 57 -1.18 0.64 -4.23
CA ASP A 57 -0.22 0.12 -5.20
C ASP A 57 0.03 -1.39 -5.03
N LEU A 58 -1.07 -2.15 -4.97
CA LEU A 58 -1.04 -3.61 -4.91
C LEU A 58 -0.61 -4.24 -6.24
N ILE A 59 -0.95 -3.58 -7.35
CA ILE A 59 -0.84 -4.07 -8.72
C ILE A 59 0.31 -3.44 -9.51
N ASP A 60 0.50 -3.94 -10.72
CA ASP A 60 1.42 -3.46 -11.74
C ASP A 60 2.91 -3.76 -11.49
N ARG A 61 3.71 -3.77 -12.56
CA ARG A 61 5.17 -3.88 -12.55
C ARG A 61 5.71 -5.26 -12.13
N GLY A 62 5.17 -5.81 -11.08
CA GLY A 62 5.67 -7.03 -10.43
C GLY A 62 5.19 -8.32 -11.10
N PRO A 63 5.61 -9.46 -10.58
CA PRO A 63 5.46 -10.74 -11.25
C PRO A 63 4.05 -11.33 -11.20
N ASP A 64 3.19 -10.94 -10.24
CA ASP A 64 1.87 -11.57 -10.08
C ASP A 64 0.90 -10.68 -9.28
N SER A 65 0.30 -9.71 -9.96
CA SER A 65 -0.71 -8.82 -9.37
C SER A 65 -2.02 -9.56 -9.06
N ALA A 66 -2.39 -10.52 -9.90
CA ALA A 66 -3.61 -11.30 -9.70
C ALA A 66 -3.54 -12.12 -8.40
N ALA A 67 -2.41 -12.76 -8.09
CA ALA A 67 -2.24 -13.49 -6.84
C ALA A 67 -2.19 -12.56 -5.61
N VAL A 68 -1.63 -11.35 -5.72
CA VAL A 68 -1.69 -10.35 -4.64
C VAL A 68 -3.15 -9.98 -4.35
N LEU A 69 -3.93 -9.61 -5.37
CA LEU A 69 -5.33 -9.25 -5.21
C LEU A 69 -6.17 -10.41 -4.65
N ALA A 70 -5.94 -11.65 -5.14
CA ALA A 70 -6.62 -12.84 -4.62
C ALA A 70 -6.32 -13.03 -3.12
N ARG A 71 -5.09 -12.78 -2.68
CA ARG A 71 -4.70 -12.89 -1.27
C ARG A 71 -5.34 -11.80 -0.41
N VAL A 72 -5.38 -10.56 -0.89
CA VAL A 72 -6.05 -9.43 -0.21
C VAL A 72 -7.55 -9.70 -0.08
N ALA A 73 -8.19 -10.27 -1.10
CA ALA A 73 -9.61 -10.62 -1.09
C ALA A 73 -9.98 -11.69 -0.03
N LEU A 74 -9.01 -12.47 0.47
CA LEU A 74 -9.23 -13.41 1.58
C LEU A 74 -9.40 -12.72 2.94
N GLY A 75 -9.09 -11.42 3.05
CA GLY A 75 -9.16 -10.67 4.30
C GLY A 75 -7.84 -10.60 5.07
N ALA A 76 -7.90 -10.07 6.29
CA ALA A 76 -6.73 -9.90 7.15
C ALA A 76 -6.09 -11.25 7.52
N PRO A 77 -4.74 -11.32 7.65
CA PRO A 77 -4.04 -12.54 8.04
C PRO A 77 -4.19 -12.86 9.53
N ILE A 78 -4.79 -11.95 10.31
CA ILE A 78 -4.99 -12.02 11.76
C ILE A 78 -6.42 -11.61 12.10
N PRO A 79 -6.96 -11.97 13.29
CA PRO A 79 -8.19 -11.39 13.78
C PRO A 79 -8.08 -9.86 13.88
N GLY A 80 -8.99 -9.14 13.22
CA GLY A 80 -8.96 -7.68 13.20
C GLY A 80 -9.54 -7.08 11.92
N GLU A 81 -9.34 -5.80 11.75
CA GLU A 81 -9.81 -5.03 10.59
C GLU A 81 -8.78 -5.06 9.46
N LEU A 82 -9.25 -5.15 8.21
CA LEU A 82 -8.44 -4.95 7.02
C LEU A 82 -8.89 -3.68 6.30
N ILE A 83 -7.97 -2.76 6.10
CA ILE A 83 -8.16 -1.53 5.33
C ILE A 83 -7.30 -1.61 4.07
N ASN A 84 -7.91 -1.43 2.91
CA ASN A 84 -7.19 -1.30 1.65
C ASN A 84 -7.36 0.14 1.14
N LEU A 85 -6.27 0.90 1.13
CA LEU A 85 -6.30 2.24 0.55
C LEU A 85 -6.01 2.12 -0.95
N ARG A 86 -6.67 2.97 -1.73
CA ARG A 86 -6.39 3.09 -3.16
C ARG A 86 -5.05 3.77 -3.40
N GLY A 87 -4.19 3.14 -4.20
CA GLY A 87 -2.99 3.76 -4.76
C GLY A 87 -3.23 4.35 -6.14
N ASN A 88 -2.24 5.04 -6.67
CA ASN A 88 -2.35 5.63 -8.01
C ASN A 88 -2.35 4.57 -9.13
N HIS A 89 -1.82 3.38 -8.89
CA HIS A 89 -1.85 2.29 -9.86
C HIS A 89 -3.25 1.67 -9.96
N GLU A 90 -3.98 1.52 -8.88
CA GLU A 90 -5.38 1.12 -8.90
C GLU A 90 -6.23 2.17 -9.64
N GLU A 91 -6.01 3.47 -9.40
CA GLU A 91 -6.70 4.56 -10.12
C GLU A 91 -6.42 4.50 -11.62
N LEU A 92 -5.16 4.33 -12.02
CA LEU A 92 -4.79 4.19 -13.43
C LEU A 92 -5.44 2.98 -14.10
N CYS A 93 -5.50 1.84 -13.42
CA CYS A 93 -6.14 0.62 -13.90
C CYS A 93 -7.64 0.83 -14.14
N LEU A 94 -8.34 1.38 -13.15
CA LEU A 94 -9.78 1.66 -13.25
C LEU A 94 -10.10 2.71 -14.34
N ASP A 95 -9.29 3.75 -14.44
CA ASP A 95 -9.41 4.73 -15.50
C ASP A 95 -9.17 4.13 -16.89
N ALA A 96 -8.21 3.23 -17.01
CA ALA A 96 -7.95 2.51 -18.26
C ALA A 96 -9.16 1.67 -18.68
N MET A 97 -9.78 0.93 -17.76
CA MET A 97 -10.95 0.11 -18.03
C MET A 97 -12.19 0.95 -18.36
N ARG A 98 -12.39 2.06 -17.64
CA ARG A 98 -13.58 2.92 -17.83
C ARG A 98 -13.51 3.82 -19.06
N LYS A 99 -12.34 4.44 -19.31
CA LYS A 99 -12.16 5.49 -20.33
C LYS A 99 -11.53 4.97 -21.63
N GLY A 100 -10.77 3.86 -21.56
CA GLY A 100 -10.05 3.32 -22.72
C GLY A 100 -9.02 4.32 -23.31
N GLY A 101 -8.76 4.23 -24.59
CA GLY A 101 -7.97 5.22 -25.34
C GLY A 101 -6.64 5.60 -24.71
N GLU A 102 -6.44 6.88 -24.41
CA GLU A 102 -5.19 7.37 -23.80
C GLU A 102 -4.99 6.85 -22.37
N ALA A 103 -6.05 6.74 -21.55
CA ALA A 103 -5.95 6.21 -20.20
C ALA A 103 -5.38 4.79 -20.20
N SER A 104 -5.83 3.92 -21.12
CA SER A 104 -5.29 2.56 -21.25
C SER A 104 -3.81 2.56 -21.66
N ARG A 105 -3.38 3.49 -22.52
CA ARG A 105 -1.98 3.63 -22.91
C ARG A 105 -1.11 4.10 -21.74
N ILE A 106 -1.62 5.05 -20.94
CA ILE A 106 -0.92 5.55 -19.75
C ILE A 106 -0.73 4.43 -18.75
N TRP A 107 -1.79 3.69 -18.39
CA TRP A 107 -1.69 2.60 -17.44
C TRP A 107 -0.71 1.51 -17.90
N ARG A 108 -0.81 1.05 -19.15
CA ARG A 108 0.09 0.04 -19.71
C ARG A 108 1.56 0.47 -19.61
N ARG A 109 1.90 1.74 -19.91
CA ARG A 109 3.26 2.28 -19.79
C ARG A 109 3.76 2.33 -18.32
N ASN A 110 2.83 2.42 -17.38
CA ASN A 110 3.15 2.42 -15.94
C ASN A 110 3.25 1.02 -15.33
N GLY A 111 3.12 -0.04 -16.13
CA GLY A 111 3.31 -1.42 -15.67
C GLY A 111 2.06 -2.30 -15.75
N GLY A 112 0.92 -1.77 -16.21
CA GLY A 112 -0.34 -2.50 -16.33
C GLY A 112 -0.32 -3.68 -17.32
N GLU A 113 0.70 -3.76 -18.18
CA GLU A 113 0.89 -4.93 -19.07
C GLU A 113 1.07 -6.24 -18.27
N THR A 114 1.70 -6.18 -17.09
CA THR A 114 1.86 -7.36 -16.24
C THR A 114 0.50 -7.83 -15.72
N CYS A 115 -0.35 -6.91 -15.25
CA CYS A 115 -1.70 -7.25 -14.79
C CYS A 115 -2.57 -7.86 -15.88
N LEU A 116 -2.54 -7.30 -17.10
CA LEU A 116 -3.28 -7.87 -18.23
C LEU A 116 -2.81 -9.29 -18.53
N ALA A 117 -1.51 -9.57 -18.44
CA ALA A 117 -0.96 -10.90 -18.63
C ALA A 117 -1.38 -11.85 -17.50
N ASP A 118 -1.32 -11.40 -16.24
CA ASP A 118 -1.72 -12.17 -15.05
C ASP A 118 -3.20 -12.58 -15.11
N TRP A 119 -4.07 -11.70 -15.61
CA TRP A 119 -5.50 -12.00 -15.82
C TRP A 119 -5.78 -12.77 -17.12
N GLY A 120 -4.76 -13.10 -17.91
CA GLY A 120 -4.92 -13.83 -19.16
C GLY A 120 -5.63 -13.04 -20.25
N VAL A 121 -5.61 -11.71 -20.20
CA VAL A 121 -6.22 -10.84 -21.20
C VAL A 121 -5.48 -10.99 -22.54
N PRO A 122 -6.15 -11.42 -23.62
CA PRO A 122 -5.51 -11.53 -24.94
C PRO A 122 -4.94 -10.18 -25.40
N LYS A 123 -3.74 -10.19 -25.98
CA LYS A 123 -3.05 -8.96 -26.44
C LYS A 123 -3.87 -8.06 -27.37
N LYS A 124 -4.83 -8.63 -28.10
CA LYS A 124 -5.71 -7.93 -29.04
C LYS A 124 -7.13 -7.72 -28.51
N ALA A 125 -7.40 -8.09 -27.25
CA ALA A 125 -8.71 -7.86 -26.65
C ALA A 125 -8.99 -6.35 -26.59
N PRO A 126 -10.19 -5.91 -26.99
CA PRO A 126 -10.60 -4.52 -26.82
C PRO A 126 -10.67 -4.19 -25.32
N VAL A 127 -10.45 -2.92 -24.98
CA VAL A 127 -10.45 -2.48 -23.56
C VAL A 127 -11.80 -2.76 -22.89
N SER A 128 -12.89 -2.69 -23.62
CA SER A 128 -14.24 -3.01 -23.12
C SER A 128 -14.39 -4.42 -22.54
N ASP A 129 -13.51 -5.32 -22.90
CA ASP A 129 -13.60 -6.73 -22.49
C ASP A 129 -12.68 -7.04 -21.29
N TRP A 130 -11.74 -6.15 -20.96
CA TRP A 130 -10.71 -6.43 -19.95
C TRP A 130 -11.29 -6.79 -18.59
N GLU A 131 -12.32 -6.09 -18.13
CA GLU A 131 -12.98 -6.34 -16.85
C GLU A 131 -13.50 -7.79 -16.75
N SER A 132 -13.94 -8.37 -17.86
CA SER A 132 -14.47 -9.74 -17.89
C SER A 132 -13.43 -10.84 -17.61
N PHE A 133 -12.15 -10.51 -17.69
CA PHE A 133 -11.04 -11.41 -17.34
C PHE A 133 -10.62 -11.31 -15.88
N VAL A 134 -11.05 -10.27 -15.17
CA VAL A 134 -10.69 -10.07 -13.76
C VAL A 134 -11.68 -10.82 -12.87
N PRO A 135 -11.22 -11.73 -11.98
CA PRO A 135 -12.10 -12.39 -11.02
C PRO A 135 -12.85 -11.37 -10.16
N ARG A 136 -14.13 -11.66 -9.87
CA ARG A 136 -15.02 -10.73 -9.17
C ARG A 136 -14.48 -10.26 -7.81
N GLU A 137 -13.88 -11.16 -7.06
CA GLU A 137 -13.27 -10.86 -5.75
C GLU A 137 -12.06 -9.92 -5.87
N GLN A 138 -11.26 -10.05 -6.93
CA GLN A 138 -10.15 -9.15 -7.22
C GLN A 138 -10.64 -7.79 -7.67
N MET A 139 -11.71 -7.77 -8.49
CA MET A 139 -12.33 -6.53 -8.93
C MET A 139 -12.91 -5.74 -7.74
N ALA A 140 -13.47 -6.42 -6.74
CA ALA A 140 -13.96 -5.79 -5.51
C ALA A 140 -12.83 -5.08 -4.75
N VAL A 141 -11.63 -5.67 -4.68
CA VAL A 141 -10.44 -5.03 -4.07
C VAL A 141 -10.00 -3.80 -4.88
N LEU A 142 -10.00 -3.87 -6.22
CA LEU A 142 -9.64 -2.74 -7.07
C LEU A 142 -10.63 -1.57 -6.95
N TRP A 143 -11.90 -1.86 -6.74
CA TRP A 143 -12.95 -0.84 -6.63
C TRP A 143 -13.06 -0.20 -5.25
N GLU A 144 -12.21 -0.59 -4.31
CA GLU A 144 -12.15 0.10 -3.02
C GLU A 144 -11.93 1.60 -3.23
N GLU A 145 -12.80 2.42 -2.63
CA GLU A 145 -12.79 3.87 -2.82
C GLU A 145 -12.09 4.62 -1.70
N GLN A 146 -11.70 3.92 -0.65
CA GLN A 146 -11.04 4.53 0.49
C GLN A 146 -9.63 4.99 0.12
N VAL A 147 -9.36 6.28 0.29
CA VAL A 147 -8.06 6.91 -0.04
C VAL A 147 -7.28 7.34 1.20
N SER A 148 -7.91 7.26 2.38
CA SER A 148 -7.26 7.58 3.65
C SER A 148 -7.92 6.86 4.82
N TYR A 149 -7.16 6.70 5.91
CA TYR A 149 -7.65 6.18 7.18
C TYR A 149 -6.99 6.97 8.33
N ARG A 150 -7.74 7.26 9.39
CA ARG A 150 -7.22 7.97 10.57
C ARG A 150 -7.43 7.16 11.82
N ARG A 151 -6.37 6.98 12.62
CA ARG A 151 -6.46 6.32 13.92
C ARG A 151 -5.42 6.87 14.90
N GLY A 152 -5.88 7.30 16.07
CA GLY A 152 -5.00 7.93 17.07
C GLY A 152 -4.28 9.15 16.48
N GLY A 153 -2.98 9.25 16.71
CA GLY A 153 -2.13 10.33 16.19
C GLY A 153 -1.65 10.12 14.74
N TYR A 154 -2.18 9.12 14.01
CA TYR A 154 -1.74 8.78 12.65
C TYR A 154 -2.83 8.98 11.61
N PHE A 155 -2.37 9.35 10.42
CA PHE A 155 -3.16 9.44 9.20
C PHE A 155 -2.47 8.61 8.11
N PHE A 156 -3.21 7.73 7.45
CA PHE A 156 -2.71 6.83 6.43
C PHE A 156 -3.23 7.27 5.07
N ALA A 157 -2.35 7.45 4.11
CA ALA A 157 -2.68 7.77 2.73
C ALA A 157 -1.62 7.18 1.81
N HIS A 158 -1.97 6.87 0.56
CA HIS A 158 -1.01 6.28 -0.36
C HIS A 158 0.21 7.19 -0.60
N ALA A 159 0.00 8.44 -1.04
CA ALA A 159 1.10 9.32 -1.40
C ALA A 159 1.46 10.35 -0.32
N GLY A 160 0.48 10.86 0.40
CA GLY A 160 0.66 11.91 1.41
C GLY A 160 -0.52 12.84 1.50
N ILE A 161 -0.29 14.05 1.98
CA ILE A 161 -1.30 15.11 2.14
C ILE A 161 -0.76 16.44 1.60
N ARG A 162 -1.65 17.39 1.34
CA ARG A 162 -1.28 18.79 1.08
C ARG A 162 -1.10 19.53 2.41
N PRO A 163 0.14 19.91 2.78
CA PRO A 163 0.38 20.69 4.01
C PRO A 163 -0.40 22.01 4.01
N GLY A 164 -0.91 22.38 5.18
CA GLY A 164 -1.70 23.60 5.34
C GLY A 164 -3.20 23.45 5.03
N VAL A 165 -3.62 22.29 4.51
CA VAL A 165 -5.03 21.90 4.34
C VAL A 165 -5.42 20.98 5.49
N PRO A 166 -6.56 21.18 6.18
CA PRO A 166 -7.05 20.25 7.21
C PRO A 166 -7.19 18.83 6.68
N LEU A 167 -6.99 17.81 7.52
CA LEU A 167 -7.08 16.41 7.09
C LEU A 167 -8.47 16.03 6.57
N ALA A 168 -9.53 16.70 7.07
CA ALA A 168 -10.90 16.46 6.61
C ALA A 168 -11.19 17.05 5.21
N ASP A 169 -10.38 18.00 4.75
CA ASP A 169 -10.58 18.74 3.51
C ASP A 169 -9.54 18.38 2.43
N GLN A 170 -8.77 17.31 2.65
CA GLN A 170 -7.77 16.83 1.69
C GLN A 170 -8.42 16.37 0.38
N ASP A 171 -7.85 16.80 -0.73
CA ASP A 171 -8.25 16.35 -2.05
C ASP A 171 -7.83 14.90 -2.28
N ALA A 172 -8.75 14.05 -2.80
CA ALA A 172 -8.49 12.64 -3.05
C ALA A 172 -7.31 12.42 -4.01
N HIS A 173 -7.13 13.30 -5.00
CA HIS A 173 -6.00 13.23 -5.93
C HIS A 173 -4.67 13.47 -5.21
N ASP A 174 -4.59 14.45 -4.30
CA ASP A 174 -3.38 14.66 -3.51
C ASP A 174 -3.05 13.46 -2.64
N LEU A 175 -4.03 12.84 -1.99
CA LEU A 175 -3.85 11.65 -1.15
C LEU A 175 -3.20 10.49 -1.91
N VAL A 176 -3.43 10.41 -3.23
CA VAL A 176 -3.02 9.31 -4.10
C VAL A 176 -1.78 9.64 -4.96
N TRP A 177 -1.49 10.93 -5.22
CA TRP A 177 -0.45 11.34 -6.18
C TRP A 177 0.60 12.31 -5.65
N ILE A 178 0.38 12.99 -4.53
CA ILE A 178 1.25 14.09 -4.10
C ILE A 178 2.68 13.64 -3.83
N ARG A 179 3.64 14.46 -4.24
CA ARG A 179 5.04 14.37 -3.82
C ARG A 179 5.49 15.65 -3.14
N GLN A 180 5.44 16.76 -3.87
CA GLN A 180 5.76 18.08 -3.35
C GLN A 180 4.48 18.90 -3.19
N PRO A 181 4.38 19.72 -2.14
CA PRO A 181 5.40 20.06 -1.14
C PRO A 181 5.48 19.07 0.06
N PHE A 182 4.65 18.01 0.12
CA PHE A 182 4.58 17.11 1.28
C PHE A 182 5.95 16.52 1.69
N LEU A 183 6.70 15.97 0.74
CA LEU A 183 7.97 15.29 1.03
C LEU A 183 9.07 16.23 1.54
N SER A 184 8.99 17.52 1.23
CA SER A 184 9.95 18.53 1.70
C SER A 184 9.46 19.32 2.91
N TRP A 185 8.20 19.10 3.34
CA TRP A 185 7.62 19.84 4.46
C TRP A 185 8.36 19.55 5.78
N PRO A 186 8.90 20.56 6.47
CA PRO A 186 9.72 20.34 7.65
C PRO A 186 8.93 20.28 8.96
N ASP A 187 7.78 20.95 9.01
CA ASP A 187 7.06 21.22 10.25
C ASP A 187 6.11 20.08 10.64
N PRO A 188 5.70 19.98 11.90
CA PRO A 188 4.62 19.09 12.32
C PRO A 188 3.34 19.32 11.51
N LEU A 189 2.56 18.24 11.34
CA LEU A 189 1.25 18.23 10.72
C LEU A 189 0.19 17.88 11.77
N GLU A 190 -1.10 17.95 11.42
CA GLU A 190 -2.22 17.61 12.31
C GLU A 190 -2.13 16.17 12.84
N ALA A 191 -1.55 15.25 12.05
CA ALA A 191 -1.20 13.88 12.43
C ALA A 191 0.10 13.46 11.73
N VAL A 192 0.74 12.39 12.22
CA VAL A 192 1.85 11.76 11.52
C VAL A 192 1.30 10.96 10.34
N VAL A 193 1.74 11.30 9.13
CA VAL A 193 1.26 10.67 7.90
C VAL A 193 2.09 9.43 7.58
N VAL A 194 1.46 8.26 7.54
CA VAL A 194 2.08 7.01 7.07
C VAL A 194 1.77 6.85 5.58
N HIS A 195 2.81 6.71 4.75
CA HIS A 195 2.65 6.74 3.29
C HIS A 195 3.62 5.81 2.54
N GLY A 196 3.29 5.52 1.28
CA GLY A 196 4.07 4.81 0.27
C GLY A 196 4.50 5.70 -0.89
N HIS A 197 4.23 5.27 -2.13
CA HIS A 197 4.27 6.00 -3.40
C HIS A 197 5.64 6.50 -3.86
N THR A 198 6.50 6.90 -2.98
CA THR A 198 7.82 7.48 -3.33
C THR A 198 8.93 6.62 -2.77
N PRO A 199 9.52 5.74 -3.60
CA PRO A 199 10.45 4.72 -3.13
C PRO A 199 11.74 5.33 -2.57
N LYS A 200 12.21 4.73 -1.47
CA LYS A 200 13.49 4.99 -0.80
C LYS A 200 14.19 3.66 -0.55
N ASP A 201 15.50 3.67 -0.36
CA ASP A 201 16.25 2.43 -0.05
C ASP A 201 15.90 1.89 1.35
N VAL A 202 15.51 2.75 2.26
CA VAL A 202 15.14 2.43 3.66
C VAL A 202 13.91 3.23 4.08
N PRO A 203 13.14 2.73 5.08
CA PRO A 203 12.03 3.49 5.64
C PRO A 203 12.46 4.89 6.11
N SER A 204 11.65 5.89 5.85
CA SER A 204 11.93 7.27 6.22
C SER A 204 11.05 7.70 7.39
N VAL A 205 11.63 7.99 8.54
CA VAL A 205 10.91 8.47 9.73
C VAL A 205 11.23 9.93 9.95
N ARG A 206 10.19 10.76 10.05
CA ARG A 206 10.25 12.19 10.32
C ARG A 206 9.24 12.55 11.42
N VAL A 207 9.33 13.75 11.97
CA VAL A 207 8.40 14.25 12.98
C VAL A 207 6.95 14.26 12.48
N ASN A 208 6.74 14.38 11.18
CA ASN A 208 5.43 14.55 10.54
C ASN A 208 5.02 13.39 9.60
N ARG A 209 5.91 12.42 9.32
CA ARG A 209 5.58 11.31 8.42
C ARG A 209 6.45 10.08 8.60
N ILE A 210 5.93 8.94 8.17
CA ILE A 210 6.64 7.65 8.04
C ILE A 210 6.43 7.16 6.61
N GLY A 211 7.48 7.18 5.79
CA GLY A 211 7.47 6.63 4.42
C GLY A 211 7.98 5.20 4.42
N ILE A 212 7.19 4.27 3.88
CA ILE A 212 7.49 2.83 3.90
C ILE A 212 7.51 2.16 2.53
N ASP A 213 7.39 2.91 1.43
CA ASP A 213 7.75 2.37 0.12
C ASP A 213 9.27 2.20 0.04
N THR A 214 9.72 0.96 0.08
CA THR A 214 11.14 0.62 0.00
C THR A 214 11.50 -0.15 -1.27
N GLY A 215 10.72 0.09 -2.32
CA GLY A 215 11.02 -0.31 -3.69
C GLY A 215 11.04 -1.82 -3.89
N ALA A 216 10.11 -2.57 -3.30
CA ALA A 216 10.06 -4.02 -3.40
C ALA A 216 10.19 -4.52 -4.85
N VAL A 217 9.40 -3.97 -5.76
CA VAL A 217 9.39 -4.36 -7.18
C VAL A 217 10.70 -4.02 -7.90
N TYR A 218 11.48 -3.11 -7.38
CA TYR A 218 12.79 -2.72 -7.93
C TYR A 218 13.96 -3.52 -7.33
N GLY A 219 13.67 -4.61 -6.60
CA GLY A 219 14.68 -5.45 -5.95
C GLY A 219 15.07 -4.95 -4.55
N GLY A 220 14.32 -4.00 -3.99
CA GLY A 220 14.39 -3.56 -2.61
C GLY A 220 13.63 -4.51 -1.67
N ARG A 221 12.94 -3.97 -0.69
CA ARG A 221 12.15 -4.74 0.28
C ARG A 221 10.70 -4.28 0.28
N LEU A 222 9.78 -5.18 0.54
CA LEU A 222 8.44 -4.81 1.00
C LEU A 222 8.53 -4.55 2.49
N THR A 223 8.07 -3.37 2.90
CA THR A 223 8.12 -2.92 4.29
C THR A 223 6.71 -2.74 4.84
N ALA A 224 6.48 -3.29 6.03
CA ALA A 224 5.37 -2.90 6.89
C ALA A 224 5.88 -2.18 8.14
N VAL A 225 5.17 -1.14 8.59
CA VAL A 225 5.39 -0.54 9.90
C VAL A 225 4.40 -1.12 10.90
N VAL A 226 4.91 -1.49 12.07
CA VAL A 226 4.12 -1.88 13.24
C VAL A 226 4.07 -0.69 14.18
N LEU A 227 2.86 -0.22 14.50
CA LEU A 227 2.61 0.91 15.40
C LEU A 227 1.86 0.41 16.62
N GLU A 228 2.34 0.75 17.81
CA GLU A 228 1.78 0.31 19.08
C GLU A 228 2.08 1.36 20.17
N GLU A 229 1.07 1.94 20.77
CA GLU A 229 1.20 3.04 21.71
C GLU A 229 2.17 4.16 21.25
N ASP A 230 3.35 4.29 21.86
CA ASP A 230 4.39 5.29 21.56
C ASP A 230 5.65 4.69 20.91
N ARG A 231 5.55 3.46 20.40
CA ARG A 231 6.65 2.74 19.77
C ARG A 231 6.29 2.18 18.40
N MET A 232 7.29 1.99 17.57
CA MET A 232 7.15 1.40 16.25
C MET A 232 8.28 0.42 15.93
N ALA A 233 8.02 -0.50 15.02
CA ALA A 233 9.01 -1.39 14.44
C ALA A 233 8.74 -1.60 12.95
N PHE A 234 9.67 -2.24 12.23
CA PHE A 234 9.49 -2.59 10.83
C PHE A 234 9.56 -4.10 10.64
N ILE A 235 8.65 -4.61 9.81
CA ILE A 235 8.67 -5.95 9.22
C ILE A 235 9.11 -5.78 7.77
N GLN A 236 10.02 -6.62 7.30
CA GLN A 236 10.53 -6.50 5.93
C GLN A 236 10.75 -7.86 5.26
N ALA A 237 10.33 -7.97 4.00
CA ALA A 237 10.63 -9.11 3.14
C ALA A 237 11.37 -8.65 1.86
N ALA A 238 12.25 -9.50 1.34
CA ALA A 238 12.97 -9.18 0.11
C ALA A 238 12.02 -9.18 -1.10
N GLY A 239 12.09 -8.14 -1.91
CA GLY A 239 11.46 -8.10 -3.22
C GLY A 239 12.09 -9.08 -4.23
N PRO A 240 11.51 -9.23 -5.42
CA PRO A 240 12.06 -10.09 -6.46
C PRO A 240 13.48 -9.64 -6.85
N LYS A 241 14.36 -10.62 -7.07
CA LYS A 241 15.71 -10.30 -7.57
C LYS A 241 15.60 -9.65 -8.95
N LYS A 242 16.29 -8.53 -9.16
CA LYS A 242 16.41 -7.97 -10.52
C LYS A 242 16.95 -9.04 -11.47
N PRO A 243 16.38 -9.18 -12.68
CA PRO A 243 17.01 -10.01 -13.69
C PRO A 243 18.47 -9.58 -13.85
N ARG A 244 19.40 -10.52 -13.82
CA ARG A 244 20.80 -10.24 -14.16
C ARG A 244 20.79 -9.75 -15.61
N LYS A 245 21.31 -8.53 -15.85
CA LYS A 245 21.54 -8.00 -17.19
C LYS A 245 22.57 -8.85 -17.92
#